data_41b6608ff5b29fe442ebc7eab0304c28
#
_entry.id   41b6608ff5b29fe442ebc7eab0304c28
#
_cell.length_a   1.000
_cell.length_b   1.000
_cell.length_c   1.000
_cell.angle_alpha   90.00
_cell.angle_beta   90.00
_cell.angle_gamma   90.00
#
_symmetry.space_group_name_H-M   'P 1'
#
loop_
_entity.id
_entity.type
_entity.pdbx_description
1 polymer ?
#
loop_
_entity_poly.entity_id
_entity_poly.type
_entity_poly.pdbx_seq_one_letter_code
_entity_poly.pdbx_strand_id
1 'polypeptide(L)'
;MGVCSWISVPGADRDSSAVASAIAEHLSPTGLLLQEIYRNPAAQYRHYDHNLTRIELSGSYKQEEHAVIDQIGQGFRYAAFHADSYIRRGNHTIWGSAGYRTGRTMHTVWNESADFELLYPYVWGDSVGGSLSSEHYTFEGGYARRFGRWTWGIQADYRAEIEYRTVDPRPRNVVSDLNLSTGASLAVGKQYTVGLHIEAQIYRQSSSMRFLAPLGGPKEYQMLGLGMYSVRFSTGGDQSSVYYKGGSYGIGVELFPDNGRGWFALLHYSRWRVKRILPDAPYQKLPLTTLNDSRADVEFGWIRHGVLHRWGFKTHGTLANRRGTEHIYGDASGSSNYPLLGSVQQYLNNRNRAEVVCLWGMERPNGWSLYTECNGQYAAFEARYLDPARRMQFSKAGGGADVIVGIRRGHGMLRFTLCSSYLATLTSDLLTTGLDPESAIGQALRDTYARLRSGLLLYGVSLHWSHIWQCNTAFYVDGTWKHGSFDDGNRVDYARIACGIAF
;
A
#
# COMPACT_ATOMS: atom_id res chain seq x y z
N MET A 1 -20.50 -36.66 22.59
CA MET A 1 -21.34 -36.71 21.40
C MET A 1 -22.11 -35.38 21.34
N GLY A 2 -21.66 -34.45 20.59
CA GLY A 2 -22.29 -33.15 20.37
C GLY A 2 -22.38 -32.93 18.87
N VAL A 3 -23.61 -33.00 18.36
CA VAL A 3 -23.95 -32.87 16.94
C VAL A 3 -23.82 -31.39 16.55
N CYS A 4 -22.84 -31.03 15.74
CA CYS A 4 -22.84 -29.77 15.01
C CYS A 4 -23.94 -29.82 13.94
N SER A 5 -25.05 -29.15 14.19
CA SER A 5 -26.08 -28.90 13.19
C SER A 5 -25.59 -27.85 12.21
N TRP A 6 -25.29 -28.27 10.98
CA TRP A 6 -25.01 -27.41 9.85
C TRP A 6 -26.26 -26.64 9.48
N ILE A 7 -26.19 -25.31 9.53
CA ILE A 7 -27.24 -24.44 8.99
C ILE A 7 -27.18 -24.58 7.48
N SER A 8 -28.06 -25.40 6.90
CA SER A 8 -28.29 -25.47 5.48
C SER A 8 -29.10 -24.25 5.05
N VAL A 9 -28.49 -23.35 4.31
CA VAL A 9 -29.20 -22.31 3.57
C VAL A 9 -29.86 -22.98 2.35
N PRO A 10 -31.17 -22.94 2.19
CA PRO A 10 -31.83 -23.58 1.05
C PRO A 10 -31.65 -22.75 -0.22
N GLY A 11 -31.28 -23.43 -1.32
CA GLY A 11 -31.60 -23.04 -2.67
C GLY A 11 -30.53 -22.36 -3.48
N ALA A 12 -29.97 -23.14 -4.34
CA ALA A 12 -29.72 -23.06 -5.77
C ALA A 12 -28.78 -24.23 -6.10
N ASP A 13 -29.06 -24.93 -7.17
CA ASP A 13 -28.12 -25.88 -7.77
C ASP A 13 -26.79 -25.17 -8.02
N ARG A 14 -25.89 -25.27 -7.07
CA ARG A 14 -24.56 -24.71 -7.15
C ARG A 14 -23.70 -25.72 -7.89
N ASP A 15 -23.63 -25.55 -9.18
CA ASP A 15 -22.75 -26.33 -10.03
C ASP A 15 -21.29 -26.10 -9.60
N SER A 16 -20.53 -27.17 -9.45
CA SER A 16 -19.09 -27.13 -9.13
C SER A 16 -18.27 -26.27 -10.12
N SER A 17 -18.84 -26.03 -11.32
CA SER A 17 -18.30 -25.11 -12.31
C SER A 17 -18.34 -23.64 -11.88
N ALA A 18 -19.26 -23.25 -10.98
CA ALA A 18 -19.43 -21.85 -10.56
C ALA A 18 -18.25 -21.35 -9.70
N VAL A 19 -17.83 -22.11 -8.67
CA VAL A 19 -16.69 -21.75 -7.83
C VAL A 19 -15.40 -21.76 -8.63
N ALA A 20 -15.20 -22.73 -9.55
CA ALA A 20 -14.04 -22.73 -10.43
C ALA A 20 -14.00 -21.49 -11.34
N SER A 21 -15.14 -21.05 -11.83
CA SER A 21 -15.25 -19.86 -12.67
C SER A 21 -15.00 -18.59 -11.86
N ALA A 22 -15.50 -18.51 -10.62
CA ALA A 22 -15.25 -17.41 -9.71
C ALA A 22 -13.74 -17.29 -9.36
N ILE A 23 -13.07 -18.39 -9.03
CA ILE A 23 -11.62 -18.39 -8.77
C ILE A 23 -10.85 -17.96 -10.03
N ALA A 24 -11.20 -18.49 -11.20
CA ALA A 24 -10.55 -18.12 -12.45
C ALA A 24 -10.75 -16.63 -12.80
N GLU A 25 -11.92 -16.08 -12.50
CA GLU A 25 -12.23 -14.66 -12.67
C GLU A 25 -11.37 -13.77 -11.76
N HIS A 26 -11.27 -14.10 -10.47
CA HIS A 26 -10.42 -13.40 -9.53
C HIS A 26 -8.92 -13.43 -9.89
N LEU A 27 -8.49 -14.50 -10.54
CA LEU A 27 -7.11 -14.66 -11.00
C LEU A 27 -6.88 -14.16 -12.42
N SER A 28 -7.89 -13.56 -13.07
CA SER A 28 -7.79 -13.14 -14.47
C SER A 28 -6.78 -12.01 -14.67
N PRO A 29 -5.75 -12.18 -15.52
CA PRO A 29 -4.79 -11.12 -15.79
C PRO A 29 -5.44 -9.89 -16.46
N THR A 30 -6.50 -10.08 -17.25
CA THR A 30 -7.24 -8.97 -17.85
C THR A 30 -8.07 -8.19 -16.84
N GLY A 31 -8.59 -8.85 -15.78
CA GLY A 31 -9.29 -8.19 -14.68
C GLY A 31 -8.38 -7.27 -13.88
N LEU A 32 -7.10 -7.64 -13.70
CA LEU A 32 -6.11 -6.82 -13.00
C LEU A 32 -5.82 -5.49 -13.70
N LEU A 33 -6.00 -5.40 -15.03
CA LEU A 33 -5.85 -4.13 -15.75
C LEU A 33 -6.88 -3.08 -15.32
N LEU A 34 -8.08 -3.50 -14.89
CA LEU A 34 -9.19 -2.62 -14.50
C LEU A 34 -9.25 -2.36 -12.98
N GLN A 35 -8.32 -2.85 -12.19
CA GLN A 35 -8.40 -2.84 -10.74
C GLN A 35 -8.62 -1.44 -10.15
N GLU A 36 -7.93 -0.42 -10.69
CA GLU A 36 -8.05 0.96 -10.19
C GLU A 36 -9.45 1.58 -10.44
N ILE A 37 -10.16 1.15 -11.47
CA ILE A 37 -11.53 1.58 -11.79
C ILE A 37 -12.51 1.18 -10.68
N TYR A 38 -12.28 0.01 -10.07
CA TYR A 38 -13.13 -0.54 -9.02
C TYR A 38 -12.93 0.11 -7.64
N ARG A 39 -12.07 1.13 -7.52
CA ARG A 39 -12.03 2.03 -6.34
C ARG A 39 -13.35 2.80 -6.17
N ASN A 40 -14.05 3.07 -7.27
CA ASN A 40 -15.41 3.60 -7.22
C ASN A 40 -16.38 2.55 -6.67
N PRO A 41 -17.04 2.77 -5.51
CA PRO A 41 -17.97 1.78 -4.96
C PRO A 41 -19.15 1.44 -5.89
N ALA A 42 -19.56 2.37 -6.78
CA ALA A 42 -20.61 2.09 -7.75
C ALA A 42 -20.12 1.14 -8.86
N ALA A 43 -18.83 1.14 -9.20
CA ALA A 43 -18.28 0.22 -10.19
C ALA A 43 -18.20 -1.22 -9.66
N GLN A 44 -18.11 -1.41 -8.35
CA GLN A 44 -18.12 -2.73 -7.69
C GLN A 44 -19.38 -3.57 -8.02
N TYR A 45 -20.49 -2.93 -8.42
CA TYR A 45 -21.68 -3.66 -8.87
C TYR A 45 -21.39 -4.62 -10.04
N ARG A 46 -20.36 -4.34 -10.85
CA ARG A 46 -19.99 -5.12 -12.03
C ARG A 46 -18.57 -5.67 -11.98
N HIS A 47 -17.95 -5.66 -10.80
CA HIS A 47 -16.57 -6.11 -10.68
C HIS A 47 -16.43 -7.59 -11.04
N TYR A 48 -17.29 -8.42 -10.49
CA TYR A 48 -17.29 -9.86 -10.75
C TYR A 48 -18.67 -10.35 -11.22
N ASP A 49 -18.66 -11.34 -12.10
CA ASP A 49 -19.86 -12.03 -12.55
C ASP A 49 -20.28 -13.14 -11.58
N HIS A 50 -19.35 -13.70 -10.82
CA HIS A 50 -19.59 -14.79 -9.88
C HIS A 50 -19.43 -14.33 -8.43
N ASN A 51 -20.26 -14.89 -7.55
CA ASN A 51 -20.13 -14.73 -6.12
C ASN A 51 -18.95 -15.57 -5.62
N LEU A 52 -18.17 -15.03 -4.67
CA LEU A 52 -17.08 -15.76 -4.06
C LEU A 52 -16.87 -15.28 -2.63
N THR A 53 -16.69 -16.22 -1.72
CA THR A 53 -16.20 -15.98 -0.36
C THR A 53 -14.93 -16.77 -0.17
N ARG A 54 -13.89 -16.13 0.38
CA ARG A 54 -12.60 -16.77 0.63
C ARG A 54 -12.20 -16.57 2.09
N ILE A 55 -11.52 -17.56 2.62
CA ILE A 55 -10.85 -17.51 3.92
C ILE A 55 -9.44 -18.01 3.71
N GLU A 56 -8.46 -17.24 4.15
CA GLU A 56 -7.04 -17.49 3.88
C GLU A 56 -6.19 -17.32 5.14
N LEU A 57 -5.23 -18.21 5.32
CA LEU A 57 -4.11 -18.09 6.24
C LEU A 57 -2.83 -17.95 5.42
N SER A 58 -1.97 -17.01 5.77
CA SER A 58 -0.72 -16.82 5.06
C SER A 58 0.45 -16.48 5.97
N GLY A 59 1.65 -16.89 5.54
CA GLY A 59 2.92 -16.48 6.09
C GLY A 59 3.71 -15.71 5.03
N SER A 60 4.36 -14.61 5.40
CA SER A 60 5.20 -13.84 4.52
C SER A 60 6.52 -13.46 5.19
N TYR A 61 7.57 -13.44 4.39
CA TYR A 61 8.94 -13.15 4.78
C TYR A 61 9.58 -12.26 3.74
N LYS A 62 10.30 -11.23 4.21
CA LYS A 62 11.19 -10.40 3.39
C LYS A 62 12.46 -10.17 4.17
N GLN A 63 13.60 -10.23 3.48
CA GLN A 63 14.89 -9.85 4.04
C GLN A 63 15.72 -9.15 3.00
N GLU A 64 16.33 -8.03 3.39
CA GLU A 64 17.37 -7.31 2.69
C GLU A 64 18.71 -7.57 3.42
N GLU A 65 19.78 -7.76 2.71
CA GLU A 65 21.11 -7.92 3.33
C GLU A 65 21.50 -6.64 4.06
N HIS A 66 21.25 -5.48 3.42
CA HIS A 66 21.26 -4.16 4.03
C HIS A 66 19.96 -3.44 3.69
N ALA A 67 19.34 -2.81 4.68
CA ALA A 67 18.11 -2.05 4.47
C ALA A 67 18.32 -0.98 3.39
N VAL A 68 17.49 -0.95 2.36
CA VAL A 68 17.53 0.12 1.35
C VAL A 68 17.19 1.47 2.00
N ILE A 69 16.24 1.47 2.92
CA ILE A 69 15.84 2.60 3.75
C ILE A 69 15.85 2.13 5.21
N ASP A 70 16.82 2.59 6.00
CA ASP A 70 17.02 2.15 7.38
C ASP A 70 15.77 2.39 8.26
N GLN A 71 14.98 3.42 7.95
CA GLN A 71 13.75 3.76 8.65
C GLN A 71 12.59 2.76 8.39
N ILE A 72 12.67 1.97 7.33
CA ILE A 72 11.70 0.92 7.02
C ILE A 72 12.16 -0.43 7.57
N GLY A 73 13.48 -0.59 7.78
CA GLY A 73 14.11 -1.80 8.30
C GLY A 73 14.56 -2.78 7.21
N GLN A 74 15.24 -3.86 7.64
CA GLN A 74 15.86 -4.86 6.75
C GLN A 74 14.88 -5.90 6.22
N GLY A 75 13.61 -5.87 6.65
CA GLY A 75 12.61 -6.81 6.21
C GLY A 75 11.60 -7.16 7.30
N PHE A 76 10.83 -8.22 7.07
CA PHE A 76 9.74 -8.59 7.98
C PHE A 76 9.43 -10.10 7.96
N ARG A 77 8.73 -10.53 9.02
CA ARG A 77 8.10 -11.86 9.14
C ARG A 77 6.70 -11.69 9.66
N TYR A 78 5.70 -12.02 8.86
CA TYR A 78 4.30 -11.87 9.22
C TYR A 78 3.52 -13.15 9.04
N ALA A 79 2.58 -13.40 9.95
CA ALA A 79 1.47 -14.31 9.78
C ALA A 79 0.19 -13.49 9.63
N ALA A 80 -0.71 -13.91 8.73
CA ALA A 80 -1.94 -13.19 8.49
C ALA A 80 -3.12 -14.15 8.29
N PHE A 81 -4.28 -13.70 8.75
CA PHE A 81 -5.60 -14.23 8.43
C PHE A 81 -6.34 -13.19 7.58
N HIS A 82 -7.00 -13.64 6.53
CA HIS A 82 -7.84 -12.80 5.70
C HIS A 82 -9.12 -13.54 5.31
N ALA A 83 -10.24 -12.83 5.37
CA ALA A 83 -11.52 -13.31 4.84
C ALA A 83 -12.14 -12.22 3.99
N ASP A 84 -12.62 -12.58 2.82
CA ASP A 84 -13.30 -11.66 1.91
C ASP A 84 -14.52 -12.32 1.28
N SER A 85 -15.51 -11.51 0.95
CA SER A 85 -16.73 -11.95 0.32
C SER A 85 -17.26 -10.91 -0.67
N TYR A 86 -17.68 -11.38 -1.84
CA TYR A 86 -18.37 -10.61 -2.85
C TYR A 86 -19.64 -11.34 -3.27
N ILE A 87 -20.79 -10.69 -3.08
CA ILE A 87 -22.11 -11.29 -3.35
C ILE A 87 -22.94 -10.31 -4.16
N ARG A 88 -23.31 -10.72 -5.39
CA ARG A 88 -24.23 -9.99 -6.24
C ARG A 88 -25.56 -10.71 -6.33
N ARG A 89 -26.67 -10.01 -6.05
CA ARG A 89 -28.03 -10.53 -6.16
C ARG A 89 -28.94 -9.52 -6.84
N GLY A 90 -29.41 -9.85 -8.03
CA GLY A 90 -30.30 -8.98 -8.80
C GLY A 90 -29.65 -7.62 -9.09
N ASN A 91 -30.17 -6.56 -8.51
CA ASN A 91 -29.74 -5.18 -8.75
C ASN A 91 -28.83 -4.60 -7.64
N HIS A 92 -28.33 -5.41 -6.74
CA HIS A 92 -27.43 -4.98 -5.68
C HIS A 92 -26.24 -5.93 -5.48
N THR A 93 -25.15 -5.38 -4.98
CA THR A 93 -23.92 -6.07 -4.65
C THR A 93 -23.49 -5.66 -3.25
N ILE A 94 -23.05 -6.64 -2.47
CA ILE A 94 -22.47 -6.47 -1.15
C ILE A 94 -21.09 -7.11 -1.17
N TRP A 95 -20.09 -6.41 -0.65
CA TRP A 95 -18.75 -6.95 -0.47
C TRP A 95 -18.18 -6.55 0.87
N GLY A 96 -17.17 -7.25 1.30
CA GLY A 96 -16.45 -6.90 2.50
C GLY A 96 -15.28 -7.82 2.74
N SER A 97 -14.37 -7.35 3.58
CA SER A 97 -13.23 -8.12 4.03
C SER A 97 -12.89 -7.85 5.49
N ALA A 98 -12.25 -8.83 6.12
CA ALA A 98 -11.67 -8.72 7.44
C ALA A 98 -10.26 -9.34 7.42
N GLY A 99 -9.29 -8.65 7.96
CA GLY A 99 -7.91 -9.09 8.01
C GLY A 99 -7.28 -8.89 9.39
N TYR A 100 -6.43 -9.82 9.77
CA TYR A 100 -5.53 -9.72 10.90
C TYR A 100 -4.13 -10.12 10.48
N ARG A 101 -3.14 -9.30 10.79
CA ARG A 101 -1.73 -9.60 10.53
C ARG A 101 -0.92 -9.32 11.79
N THR A 102 -0.05 -10.24 12.14
CA THR A 102 0.89 -10.07 13.25
C THR A 102 2.28 -10.52 12.84
N GLY A 103 3.28 -9.94 13.46
CA GLY A 103 4.66 -10.30 13.21
C GLY A 103 5.65 -9.24 13.64
N ARG A 104 6.75 -9.20 12.90
CA ARG A 104 7.88 -8.34 13.26
C ARG A 104 8.55 -7.75 12.03
N THR A 105 8.84 -6.43 12.08
CA THR A 105 9.75 -5.73 11.19
C THR A 105 11.14 -5.72 11.83
N MET A 106 12.18 -6.02 11.05
CA MET A 106 13.54 -6.25 11.55
C MET A 106 14.41 -5.01 11.34
N HIS A 107 15.19 -4.65 12.38
CA HIS A 107 16.26 -3.65 12.30
C HIS A 107 15.84 -2.29 11.73
N THR A 108 14.78 -1.70 12.28
CA THR A 108 14.36 -0.33 11.98
C THR A 108 15.22 0.65 12.76
N VAL A 109 15.84 1.62 12.11
CA VAL A 109 16.71 2.66 12.73
C VAL A 109 16.26 4.03 12.24
N TRP A 110 16.44 5.07 13.02
CA TRP A 110 16.06 6.45 12.70
C TRP A 110 14.55 6.68 12.51
N ASN A 111 13.73 5.73 12.93
CA ASN A 111 12.27 5.84 12.90
C ASN A 111 11.64 5.03 14.02
N GLU A 112 10.84 5.69 14.84
CA GLU A 112 10.05 5.11 15.92
C GLU A 112 8.54 5.38 15.72
N SER A 113 8.15 5.85 14.52
CA SER A 113 6.75 6.09 14.13
C SER A 113 6.28 4.99 13.21
N ALA A 114 5.04 4.52 13.35
CA ALA A 114 4.41 3.72 12.33
C ALA A 114 4.16 4.57 11.06
N ASP A 115 3.83 3.91 9.92
CA ASP A 115 3.52 4.58 8.66
C ASP A 115 4.59 5.56 8.17
N PHE A 116 5.86 5.14 8.22
CA PHE A 116 6.99 6.00 7.85
C PHE A 116 6.80 6.74 6.51
N GLU A 117 6.42 6.04 5.44
CA GLU A 117 6.27 6.64 4.11
C GLU A 117 5.16 7.69 4.06
N LEU A 118 4.09 7.50 4.85
CA LEU A 118 2.99 8.44 4.94
C LEU A 118 3.38 9.71 5.68
N LEU A 119 4.19 9.58 6.74
CA LEU A 119 4.54 10.67 7.65
C LEU A 119 5.87 11.36 7.30
N TYR A 120 6.76 10.70 6.53
CA TYR A 120 8.05 11.27 6.14
C TYR A 120 7.89 12.63 5.44
N PRO A 121 8.67 13.67 5.80
CA PRO A 121 9.90 13.62 6.58
C PRO A 121 9.73 13.77 8.10
N TYR A 122 8.52 14.04 8.58
CA TYR A 122 8.26 14.43 9.95
C TYR A 122 8.01 13.24 10.88
N VAL A 123 8.96 12.34 10.92
CA VAL A 123 8.96 11.19 11.82
C VAL A 123 9.79 11.47 13.08
N TRP A 124 9.65 10.62 14.05
CA TRP A 124 10.40 10.62 15.28
C TRP A 124 11.26 9.38 15.34
N GLY A 125 12.53 9.50 15.80
CA GLY A 125 13.45 8.39 15.79
C GLY A 125 14.63 8.55 16.71
N ASP A 126 15.37 7.48 16.85
CA ASP A 126 16.67 7.41 17.54
C ASP A 126 17.69 6.65 16.67
N SER A 127 18.96 6.69 17.10
CA SER A 127 20.07 6.05 16.38
C SER A 127 20.31 4.59 16.79
N VAL A 128 19.61 4.08 17.81
CA VAL A 128 19.78 2.70 18.31
C VAL A 128 18.92 1.75 17.50
N GLY A 129 17.65 2.10 17.31
CA GLY A 129 16.70 1.32 16.55
C GLY A 129 16.40 -0.05 17.15
N GLY A 130 15.98 -0.98 16.30
CA GLY A 130 15.70 -2.38 16.65
C GLY A 130 14.51 -2.98 15.89
N SER A 131 14.09 -4.15 16.28
CA SER A 131 12.96 -4.83 15.63
C SER A 131 11.63 -4.44 16.27
N LEU A 132 10.62 -4.14 15.45
CA LEU A 132 9.28 -3.73 15.85
C LEU A 132 8.31 -4.89 15.68
N SER A 133 7.55 -5.22 16.72
CA SER A 133 6.43 -6.15 16.67
C SER A 133 5.16 -5.38 16.31
N SER A 134 4.29 -5.96 15.49
CA SER A 134 3.04 -5.32 15.09
C SER A 134 1.85 -6.26 15.09
N GLU A 135 0.68 -5.68 15.35
CA GLU A 135 -0.63 -6.27 15.16
C GLU A 135 -1.45 -5.29 14.34
N HIS A 136 -2.00 -5.77 13.23
CA HIS A 136 -2.69 -4.97 12.24
C HIS A 136 -4.04 -5.58 11.92
N TYR A 137 -5.09 -4.81 12.06
CA TYR A 137 -6.49 -5.18 11.81
C TYR A 137 -7.04 -4.35 10.67
N THR A 138 -7.71 -4.99 9.72
CA THR A 138 -8.39 -4.32 8.61
C THR A 138 -9.82 -4.80 8.50
N PHE A 139 -10.72 -3.89 8.20
CA PHE A 139 -12.11 -4.16 7.91
C PHE A 139 -12.54 -3.32 6.72
N GLU A 140 -13.21 -3.94 5.78
CA GLU A 140 -13.81 -3.29 4.63
C GLU A 140 -15.24 -3.74 4.50
N GLY A 141 -16.13 -2.83 4.12
CA GLY A 141 -17.51 -3.17 3.81
C GLY A 141 -18.10 -2.19 2.81
N GLY A 142 -18.80 -2.71 1.83
CA GLY A 142 -19.42 -1.88 0.81
C GLY A 142 -20.73 -2.44 0.29
N TYR A 143 -21.50 -1.55 -0.30
CA TYR A 143 -22.79 -1.81 -0.91
C TYR A 143 -22.95 -0.98 -2.17
N ALA A 144 -23.42 -1.61 -3.25
CA ALA A 144 -23.78 -0.94 -4.48
C ALA A 144 -25.16 -1.38 -4.95
N ARG A 145 -25.93 -0.46 -5.53
CA ARG A 145 -27.26 -0.74 -6.07
C ARG A 145 -27.49 -0.05 -7.39
N ARG A 146 -28.04 -0.79 -8.35
CA ARG A 146 -28.42 -0.31 -9.68
C ARG A 146 -29.89 0.10 -9.72
N PHE A 147 -30.15 1.29 -10.28
CA PHE A 147 -31.47 1.87 -10.53
C PHE A 147 -31.56 2.26 -12.01
N GLY A 148 -32.09 1.35 -12.83
CA GLY A 148 -32.14 1.58 -14.27
C GLY A 148 -30.75 1.72 -14.89
N ARG A 149 -30.39 2.93 -15.34
CA ARG A 149 -29.08 3.25 -15.92
C ARG A 149 -28.06 3.74 -14.89
N TRP A 150 -28.50 4.10 -13.68
CA TRP A 150 -27.67 4.59 -12.59
C TRP A 150 -27.26 3.44 -11.66
N THR A 151 -26.07 3.49 -11.17
CA THR A 151 -25.62 2.69 -10.02
C THR A 151 -25.04 3.63 -8.98
N TRP A 152 -25.39 3.44 -7.73
CA TRP A 152 -24.80 4.13 -6.59
C TRP A 152 -24.14 3.13 -5.66
N GLY A 153 -23.01 3.52 -5.04
CA GLY A 153 -22.30 2.70 -4.10
C GLY A 153 -21.70 3.50 -2.95
N ILE A 154 -21.49 2.80 -1.84
CA ILE A 154 -20.81 3.31 -0.65
C ILE A 154 -19.88 2.23 -0.10
N GLN A 155 -18.74 2.64 0.44
CA GLN A 155 -17.76 1.76 1.07
C GLN A 155 -17.14 2.44 2.28
N ALA A 156 -16.80 1.66 3.28
CA ALA A 156 -16.02 2.07 4.44
C ALA A 156 -14.87 1.09 4.64
N ASP A 157 -13.68 1.62 4.86
CA ASP A 157 -12.45 0.88 5.15
C ASP A 157 -11.90 1.38 6.48
N TYR A 158 -11.57 0.47 7.38
CA TYR A 158 -10.99 0.80 8.67
C TYR A 158 -9.75 -0.03 8.94
N ARG A 159 -8.68 0.66 9.36
CA ARG A 159 -7.43 0.05 9.81
C ARG A 159 -7.12 0.47 11.24
N ALA A 160 -6.82 -0.51 12.08
CA ALA A 160 -6.21 -0.31 13.38
C ALA A 160 -4.87 -1.03 13.44
N GLU A 161 -3.87 -0.40 14.03
CA GLU A 161 -2.54 -1.00 14.16
C GLU A 161 -1.92 -0.64 15.50
N ILE A 162 -1.24 -1.62 16.09
CA ILE A 162 -0.34 -1.42 17.22
C ILE A 162 1.02 -1.91 16.79
N GLU A 163 2.04 -1.04 16.90
CA GLU A 163 3.42 -1.37 16.65
C GLU A 163 4.26 -1.00 17.86
N TYR A 164 5.13 -1.89 18.32
CA TYR A 164 5.88 -1.69 19.55
C TYR A 164 7.20 -2.48 19.58
N ARG A 165 8.09 -2.04 20.49
CA ARG A 165 9.31 -2.75 20.86
C ARG A 165 9.39 -2.91 22.37
N THR A 166 9.90 -4.06 22.83
CA THR A 166 9.99 -4.41 24.27
C THR A 166 11.38 -4.15 24.85
N VAL A 167 12.37 -3.81 24.02
CA VAL A 167 13.73 -3.46 24.40
C VAL A 167 13.92 -1.94 24.16
N ASP A 168 14.70 -1.29 25.01
CA ASP A 168 14.97 0.16 24.92
C ASP A 168 15.72 0.54 23.62
N PRO A 169 15.28 1.61 22.98
CA PRO A 169 14.09 2.43 23.23
C PRO A 169 12.82 1.64 22.97
N ARG A 170 11.75 1.91 23.75
CA ARG A 170 10.47 1.18 23.67
C ARG A 170 9.37 2.03 23.05
N PRO A 171 9.36 2.22 21.74
CA PRO A 171 8.25 2.88 21.06
C PRO A 171 6.99 2.04 21.19
N ARG A 172 5.86 2.72 21.25
CA ARG A 172 4.53 2.15 21.09
C ARG A 172 3.68 3.08 20.25
N ASN A 173 3.33 2.62 19.07
CA ASN A 173 2.49 3.31 18.11
C ASN A 173 1.10 2.70 18.10
N VAL A 174 0.06 3.53 18.12
CA VAL A 174 -1.33 3.11 17.95
C VAL A 174 -1.91 3.93 16.82
N VAL A 175 -2.31 3.26 15.74
CA VAL A 175 -2.86 3.88 14.53
C VAL A 175 -4.35 3.56 14.43
N SER A 176 -5.12 4.55 13.98
CA SER A 176 -6.53 4.44 13.58
C SER A 176 -6.70 5.21 12.27
N ASP A 177 -7.18 4.53 11.25
CA ASP A 177 -7.32 5.04 9.90
C ASP A 177 -8.67 4.60 9.32
N LEU A 178 -9.56 5.56 9.10
CA LEU A 178 -10.90 5.35 8.54
C LEU A 178 -11.00 6.04 7.19
N ASN A 179 -11.32 5.29 6.15
CA ASN A 179 -11.65 5.82 4.82
C ASN A 179 -13.12 5.56 4.52
N LEU A 180 -13.80 6.57 4.03
CA LEU A 180 -15.18 6.50 3.55
C LEU A 180 -15.23 6.94 2.10
N SER A 181 -15.84 6.16 1.25
CA SER A 181 -16.03 6.50 -0.16
C SER A 181 -17.48 6.29 -0.60
N THR A 182 -17.91 7.13 -1.50
CA THR A 182 -19.19 6.98 -2.18
C THR A 182 -19.04 7.32 -3.65
N GLY A 183 -19.81 6.65 -4.50
CA GLY A 183 -19.74 6.86 -5.94
C GLY A 183 -21.07 6.64 -6.62
N ALA A 184 -21.15 7.22 -7.80
CA ALA A 184 -22.26 7.01 -8.73
C ALA A 184 -21.70 6.67 -10.11
N SER A 185 -22.40 5.84 -10.85
CA SER A 185 -22.08 5.54 -12.23
C SER A 185 -23.32 5.53 -13.11
N LEU A 186 -23.13 5.94 -14.36
CA LEU A 186 -24.18 6.05 -15.37
C LEU A 186 -23.80 5.21 -16.59
N ALA A 187 -24.66 4.25 -16.96
CA ALA A 187 -24.52 3.51 -18.21
C ALA A 187 -24.83 4.42 -19.42
N VAL A 188 -23.82 4.64 -20.27
CA VAL A 188 -23.88 5.47 -21.48
C VAL A 188 -23.93 4.58 -22.71
N GLY A 189 -25.06 4.64 -23.42
CA GLY A 189 -25.28 3.71 -24.53
C GLY A 189 -25.43 2.25 -24.08
N LYS A 190 -24.84 1.32 -24.84
CA LYS A 190 -24.90 -0.13 -24.57
C LYS A 190 -23.56 -0.75 -24.18
N GLN A 191 -22.51 0.03 -24.13
CA GLN A 191 -21.14 -0.50 -24.04
C GLN A 191 -20.29 0.14 -22.94
N TYR A 192 -20.63 1.34 -22.48
CA TYR A 192 -19.79 2.09 -21.55
C TYR A 192 -20.55 2.60 -20.33
N THR A 193 -19.83 2.71 -19.25
CA THR A 193 -20.27 3.34 -18.01
C THR A 193 -19.29 4.47 -17.65
N VAL A 194 -19.83 5.62 -17.27
CA VAL A 194 -19.07 6.74 -16.69
C VAL A 194 -19.34 6.75 -15.19
N GLY A 195 -18.29 6.82 -14.39
CA GLY A 195 -18.32 6.87 -12.94
C GLY A 195 -17.78 8.17 -12.39
N LEU A 196 -18.23 8.51 -11.19
CA LEU A 196 -17.71 9.57 -10.35
C LEU A 196 -17.69 9.04 -8.91
N HIS A 197 -16.58 9.20 -8.20
CA HIS A 197 -16.53 8.91 -6.78
C HIS A 197 -15.83 10.01 -5.99
N ILE A 198 -16.14 10.08 -4.72
CA ILE A 198 -15.47 10.91 -3.73
C ILE A 198 -15.06 10.05 -2.55
N GLU A 199 -13.93 10.39 -1.92
CA GLU A 199 -13.41 9.71 -0.74
C GLU A 199 -12.99 10.72 0.33
N ALA A 200 -13.07 10.31 1.59
CA ALA A 200 -12.61 11.08 2.72
C ALA A 200 -11.98 10.15 3.75
N GLN A 201 -10.80 10.51 4.24
CA GLN A 201 -10.02 9.71 5.19
C GLN A 201 -9.77 10.49 6.47
N ILE A 202 -9.84 9.80 7.60
CA ILE A 202 -9.50 10.32 8.93
C ILE A 202 -8.38 9.45 9.49
N TYR A 203 -7.22 10.06 9.73
CA TYR A 203 -6.04 9.40 10.25
C TYR A 203 -5.64 9.94 11.62
N ARG A 204 -5.28 9.03 12.52
CA ARG A 204 -4.74 9.34 13.84
C ARG A 204 -3.67 8.33 14.21
N GLN A 205 -2.55 8.82 14.73
CA GLN A 205 -1.52 8.00 15.35
C GLN A 205 -1.10 8.62 16.67
N SER A 206 -1.02 7.79 17.71
CA SER A 206 -0.39 8.12 18.97
C SER A 206 0.91 7.33 19.05
N SER A 207 2.02 8.03 19.25
CA SER A 207 3.34 7.45 19.41
C SER A 207 3.89 7.84 20.78
N SER A 208 4.30 6.86 21.57
CA SER A 208 4.98 7.09 22.85
C SER A 208 6.27 6.29 22.89
N MET A 209 7.30 6.82 23.54
CA MET A 209 8.57 6.16 23.75
C MET A 209 8.89 6.12 25.24
N ARG A 210 9.41 5.01 25.71
CA ARG A 210 9.82 4.80 27.10
C ARG A 210 11.23 4.26 27.15
N PHE A 211 11.95 4.65 28.21
CA PHE A 211 13.27 4.16 28.53
C PHE A 211 13.23 3.58 29.95
N LEU A 212 13.75 2.38 30.12
CA LEU A 212 13.88 1.74 31.43
C LEU A 212 15.34 1.65 31.89
N ALA A 213 16.30 2.00 31.03
CA ALA A 213 17.71 2.02 31.38
C ALA A 213 17.98 3.07 32.49
N PRO A 214 18.63 2.69 33.63
CA PRO A 214 18.87 3.61 34.75
C PRO A 214 19.73 4.82 34.43
N LEU A 215 20.53 4.74 33.36
CA LEU A 215 21.42 5.82 32.89
C LEU A 215 20.77 6.76 31.87
N GLY A 216 19.45 6.64 31.64
CA GLY A 216 18.69 7.41 30.66
C GLY A 216 18.67 6.77 29.28
N GLY A 217 17.89 7.36 28.38
CA GLY A 217 17.71 6.90 27.01
C GLY A 217 18.67 7.55 26.01
N PRO A 218 18.77 7.01 24.79
CA PRO A 218 19.47 7.66 23.70
C PRO A 218 18.81 8.98 23.33
N LYS A 219 19.55 9.80 22.58
CA LYS A 219 19.04 11.07 22.07
C LYS A 219 17.90 10.81 21.10
N GLU A 220 16.80 11.51 21.31
CA GLU A 220 15.65 11.53 20.42
C GLU A 220 15.80 12.61 19.36
N TYR A 221 15.41 12.29 18.14
CA TYR A 221 15.49 13.17 16.97
C TYR A 221 14.11 13.41 16.39
N GLN A 222 13.69 14.67 16.35
CA GLN A 222 12.53 15.09 15.58
C GLN A 222 12.95 15.30 14.13
N MET A 223 12.81 14.29 13.29
CA MET A 223 13.27 14.32 11.90
C MET A 223 12.50 15.36 11.10
N LEU A 224 13.22 16.07 10.23
CA LEU A 224 12.71 17.13 9.35
C LEU A 224 12.99 16.83 7.86
N GLY A 225 13.75 15.77 7.56
CA GLY A 225 14.09 15.30 6.21
C GLY A 225 15.51 15.60 5.80
N LEU A 226 16.08 14.76 4.93
CA LEU A 226 17.42 14.87 4.37
C LEU A 226 18.53 15.09 5.45
N GLY A 227 18.43 14.34 6.57
CA GLY A 227 19.38 14.45 7.68
C GLY A 227 19.19 15.71 8.54
N MET A 228 18.16 16.53 8.30
CA MET A 228 17.77 17.59 9.21
C MET A 228 16.94 17.05 10.36
N TYR A 229 17.17 17.59 11.55
CA TYR A 229 16.43 17.24 12.75
C TYR A 229 16.39 18.42 13.74
N SER A 230 15.43 18.39 14.65
CA SER A 230 15.34 19.26 15.82
C SER A 230 15.44 18.43 17.08
N VAL A 231 16.11 18.97 18.10
CA VAL A 231 16.12 18.40 19.45
C VAL A 231 15.33 19.27 20.43
N ARG A 232 14.77 20.38 19.94
CA ARG A 232 13.90 21.23 20.74
C ARG A 232 12.64 20.46 21.08
N PHE A 233 12.21 20.49 22.30
CA PHE A 233 11.10 19.69 22.85
C PHE A 233 11.38 18.18 22.90
N SER A 234 12.61 17.73 22.69
CA SER A 234 13.02 16.38 23.08
C SER A 234 13.17 16.38 24.59
N THR A 235 12.25 15.75 25.27
CA THR A 235 12.34 15.61 26.73
C THR A 235 13.31 14.47 27.01
N GLY A 236 14.46 14.75 27.57
CA GLY A 236 15.39 13.71 28.08
C GLY A 236 14.85 12.97 29.30
N GLY A 237 13.54 12.80 29.40
CA GLY A 237 12.84 12.12 30.49
C GLY A 237 12.54 10.65 30.16
N ASP A 238 12.00 9.94 31.14
CA ASP A 238 11.68 8.50 31.04
C ASP A 238 10.58 8.18 30.03
N GLN A 239 9.84 9.19 29.55
CA GLN A 239 8.76 9.05 28.62
C GLN A 239 8.57 10.29 27.74
N SER A 240 8.41 10.07 26.45
CA SER A 240 8.03 11.10 25.45
C SER A 240 6.83 10.65 24.64
N SER A 241 6.08 11.60 24.08
CA SER A 241 4.95 11.29 23.21
C SER A 241 4.76 12.29 22.07
N VAL A 242 4.26 11.80 20.94
CA VAL A 242 3.93 12.57 19.73
C VAL A 242 2.61 12.08 19.15
N TYR A 243 1.76 13.00 18.71
CA TYR A 243 0.53 12.67 17.99
C TYR A 243 0.59 13.12 16.53
N TYR A 244 0.07 12.26 15.65
CA TYR A 244 -0.21 12.61 14.27
C TYR A 244 -1.72 12.65 14.07
N LYS A 245 -2.20 13.75 13.52
CA LYS A 245 -3.61 13.93 13.22
C LYS A 245 -3.75 14.47 11.81
N GLY A 246 -4.46 13.73 10.96
CA GLY A 246 -4.62 14.10 9.56
C GLY A 246 -5.80 13.43 8.90
N GLY A 247 -5.82 13.53 7.59
CA GLY A 247 -6.78 12.92 6.71
C GLY A 247 -6.62 13.39 5.29
N SER A 248 -7.39 12.80 4.40
CA SER A 248 -7.42 13.16 2.98
C SER A 248 -8.84 13.35 2.48
N TYR A 249 -8.93 13.97 1.33
CA TYR A 249 -10.10 13.90 0.46
C TYR A 249 -9.64 13.62 -0.95
N GLY A 250 -10.47 12.93 -1.71
CA GLY A 250 -10.21 12.59 -3.10
C GLY A 250 -11.46 12.63 -3.94
N ILE A 251 -11.25 12.75 -5.25
CA ILE A 251 -12.28 12.69 -6.28
C ILE A 251 -11.74 11.94 -7.48
N GLY A 252 -12.53 11.05 -8.05
CA GLY A 252 -12.18 10.30 -9.26
C GLY A 252 -13.30 10.29 -10.26
N VAL A 253 -12.91 10.26 -11.54
CA VAL A 253 -13.80 10.11 -12.69
C VAL A 253 -13.31 8.93 -13.51
N GLU A 254 -14.22 8.01 -13.84
CA GLU A 254 -13.92 6.78 -14.56
C GLU A 254 -14.76 6.65 -15.83
N LEU A 255 -14.16 6.06 -16.85
CA LEU A 255 -14.83 5.49 -18.02
C LEU A 255 -14.45 4.02 -18.12
N PHE A 256 -15.41 3.12 -18.20
CA PHE A 256 -15.10 1.69 -18.34
C PHE A 256 -16.16 0.96 -19.18
N PRO A 257 -15.76 -0.13 -19.86
CA PRO A 257 -16.67 -0.89 -20.67
C PRO A 257 -17.53 -1.84 -19.82
N ASP A 258 -18.80 -1.92 -20.12
CA ASP A 258 -19.79 -2.73 -19.40
C ASP A 258 -19.52 -4.25 -19.44
N ASN A 259 -18.87 -4.72 -20.49
CA ASN A 259 -18.58 -6.13 -20.75
C ASN A 259 -17.08 -6.46 -20.69
N GLY A 260 -16.28 -5.62 -20.04
CA GLY A 260 -14.83 -5.81 -19.92
C GLY A 260 -14.06 -5.71 -21.24
N ARG A 261 -14.66 -5.14 -22.33
CA ARG A 261 -14.04 -5.01 -23.65
C ARG A 261 -14.17 -3.59 -24.17
N GLY A 262 -13.07 -2.94 -24.45
CA GLY A 262 -13.07 -1.58 -24.97
C GLY A 262 -12.05 -0.72 -24.24
N TRP A 263 -12.20 0.58 -24.37
CA TRP A 263 -11.38 1.57 -23.74
C TRP A 263 -11.80 1.80 -22.29
N PHE A 264 -10.83 2.08 -21.42
CA PHE A 264 -11.07 2.52 -20.08
C PHE A 264 -10.15 3.68 -19.72
N ALA A 265 -10.59 4.52 -18.81
CA ALA A 265 -9.82 5.66 -18.32
C ALA A 265 -10.20 5.99 -16.88
N LEU A 266 -9.23 6.48 -16.12
CA LEU A 266 -9.38 6.99 -14.78
C LEU A 266 -8.61 8.31 -14.64
N LEU A 267 -9.23 9.29 -14.03
CA LEU A 267 -8.57 10.47 -13.49
C LEU A 267 -8.94 10.56 -12.01
N HIS A 268 -7.95 10.50 -11.14
CA HIS A 268 -8.15 10.62 -9.69
C HIS A 268 -7.23 11.69 -9.13
N TYR A 269 -7.76 12.54 -8.26
CA TYR A 269 -7.01 13.53 -7.51
C TYR A 269 -7.29 13.38 -6.02
N SER A 270 -6.23 13.37 -5.20
CA SER A 270 -6.35 13.36 -3.75
C SER A 270 -5.42 14.36 -3.08
N ARG A 271 -5.83 14.80 -1.89
CA ARG A 271 -5.02 15.69 -1.06
C ARG A 271 -5.04 15.20 0.37
N TRP A 272 -3.87 14.86 0.86
CA TRP A 272 -3.58 14.45 2.22
C TRP A 272 -3.01 15.61 3.02
N ARG A 273 -3.38 15.70 4.30
CA ARG A 273 -2.79 16.64 5.25
C ARG A 273 -2.65 15.98 6.61
N VAL A 274 -1.47 16.07 7.22
CA VAL A 274 -1.21 15.59 8.57
C VAL A 274 -0.40 16.61 9.37
N LYS A 275 -0.71 16.73 10.66
CA LYS A 275 0.02 17.55 11.63
C LYS A 275 0.71 16.62 12.62
N ARG A 276 2.00 16.88 12.90
CA ARG A 276 2.70 16.31 14.05
C ARG A 276 2.53 17.25 15.23
N ILE A 277 2.01 16.74 16.35
CA ILE A 277 1.59 17.51 17.51
C ILE A 277 2.31 16.98 18.75
N LEU A 278 2.95 17.85 19.51
CA LEU A 278 3.48 17.56 20.82
C LEU A 278 2.36 17.76 21.87
N PRO A 279 1.96 16.69 22.62
CA PRO A 279 0.86 16.80 23.57
C PRO A 279 1.26 17.34 24.94
N ASP A 280 2.55 17.13 25.31
CA ASP A 280 3.03 17.20 26.69
C ASP A 280 3.65 18.58 27.05
N ALA A 281 3.49 19.59 26.18
CA ALA A 281 3.76 20.94 26.61
C ALA A 281 2.73 21.32 27.70
N PRO A 282 3.14 21.76 28.88
CA PRO A 282 2.21 22.10 29.94
C PRO A 282 1.15 23.05 29.41
N TYR A 283 -0.11 22.60 29.48
CA TYR A 283 -1.31 23.37 29.11
C TYR A 283 -1.53 23.66 27.62
N GLN A 284 -0.63 23.22 26.69
CA GLN A 284 -0.78 23.55 25.26
C GLN A 284 -0.40 22.38 24.34
N LYS A 285 -1.27 22.03 23.39
CA LYS A 285 -0.92 21.14 22.28
C LYS A 285 -0.18 21.93 21.21
N LEU A 286 1.08 21.58 20.94
CA LEU A 286 1.93 22.28 19.98
C LEU A 286 1.98 21.55 18.63
N PRO A 287 1.32 22.02 17.56
CA PRO A 287 1.59 21.52 16.21
C PRO A 287 3.00 21.89 15.78
N LEU A 288 3.93 20.94 15.79
CA LEU A 288 5.33 21.18 15.41
C LEU A 288 5.51 21.31 13.91
N THR A 289 4.81 20.47 13.15
CA THR A 289 4.90 20.47 11.68
C THR A 289 3.57 20.16 11.03
N THR A 290 3.42 20.60 9.78
CA THR A 290 2.31 20.26 8.91
C THR A 290 2.83 19.73 7.59
N LEU A 291 2.37 18.54 7.19
CA LEU A 291 2.66 17.92 5.91
C LEU A 291 1.43 17.96 5.03
N ASN A 292 1.56 18.43 3.79
CA ASN A 292 0.55 18.36 2.76
C ASN A 292 1.09 17.56 1.58
N ASP A 293 0.32 16.60 1.08
CA ASP A 293 0.64 15.79 -0.09
C ASP A 293 -0.52 15.87 -1.08
N SER A 294 -0.28 16.27 -2.32
CA SER A 294 -1.26 16.29 -3.40
C SER A 294 -0.85 15.27 -4.43
N ARG A 295 -1.77 14.44 -4.87
CA ARG A 295 -1.53 13.38 -5.83
C ARG A 295 -2.59 13.38 -6.92
N ALA A 296 -2.15 13.23 -8.15
CA ALA A 296 -2.98 12.99 -9.32
C ALA A 296 -2.56 11.68 -9.99
N ASP A 297 -3.53 10.80 -10.20
CA ASP A 297 -3.37 9.53 -10.91
C ASP A 297 -4.19 9.58 -12.19
N VAL A 298 -3.56 9.18 -13.30
CA VAL A 298 -4.18 9.09 -14.61
C VAL A 298 -3.96 7.68 -15.14
N GLU A 299 -5.03 7.03 -15.54
CA GLU A 299 -4.97 5.72 -16.16
C GLU A 299 -5.75 5.73 -17.47
N PHE A 300 -5.21 5.07 -18.48
CA PHE A 300 -5.85 4.88 -19.75
C PHE A 300 -5.47 3.53 -20.31
N GLY A 301 -6.42 2.80 -20.89
CA GLY A 301 -6.13 1.51 -21.44
C GLY A 301 -7.23 0.96 -22.33
N TRP A 302 -6.97 -0.23 -22.86
CA TRP A 302 -7.85 -0.92 -23.76
C TRP A 302 -7.75 -2.44 -23.57
N ILE A 303 -8.88 -3.10 -23.62
CA ILE A 303 -8.98 -4.55 -23.49
C ILE A 303 -9.81 -5.11 -24.66
N ARG A 304 -9.32 -6.21 -25.24
CA ARG A 304 -10.04 -6.97 -26.25
C ARG A 304 -10.03 -8.45 -25.95
N HIS A 305 -11.20 -9.05 -25.92
CA HIS A 305 -11.38 -10.48 -25.80
C HIS A 305 -11.81 -11.05 -27.16
N GLY A 306 -10.96 -11.86 -27.81
CA GLY A 306 -11.31 -12.70 -28.93
C GLY A 306 -11.76 -14.09 -28.47
N VAL A 307 -11.98 -15.01 -29.41
CA VAL A 307 -12.40 -16.40 -29.09
C VAL A 307 -11.29 -17.15 -28.32
N LEU A 308 -10.04 -17.04 -28.78
CA LEU A 308 -8.88 -17.69 -28.18
C LEU A 308 -7.91 -16.69 -27.58
N HIS A 309 -7.87 -15.46 -28.06
CA HIS A 309 -6.88 -14.48 -27.71
C HIS A 309 -7.45 -13.35 -26.87
N ARG A 310 -6.66 -12.92 -25.89
CA ARG A 310 -6.90 -11.78 -25.02
C ARG A 310 -5.78 -10.76 -25.26
N TRP A 311 -6.16 -9.51 -25.37
CA TRP A 311 -5.21 -8.39 -25.52
C TRP A 311 -5.56 -7.32 -24.52
N GLY A 312 -4.56 -6.76 -23.91
CA GLY A 312 -4.72 -5.64 -23.00
C GLY A 312 -3.56 -4.66 -23.12
N PHE A 313 -3.86 -3.41 -22.96
CA PHE A 313 -2.90 -2.31 -22.90
C PHE A 313 -3.34 -1.34 -21.82
N LYS A 314 -2.41 -0.90 -20.97
CA LYS A 314 -2.66 0.09 -19.93
C LYS A 314 -1.47 1.03 -19.81
N THR A 315 -1.76 2.32 -19.66
CA THR A 315 -0.81 3.32 -19.18
C THR A 315 -1.30 3.86 -17.86
N HIS A 316 -0.40 4.03 -16.91
CA HIS A 316 -0.69 4.62 -15.61
C HIS A 316 0.37 5.70 -15.31
N GLY A 317 -0.07 6.88 -14.90
CA GLY A 317 0.78 7.98 -14.50
C GLY A 317 0.39 8.50 -13.13
N THR A 318 1.38 8.73 -12.25
CA THR A 318 1.21 9.38 -10.95
C THR A 318 2.07 10.62 -10.89
N LEU A 319 1.46 11.74 -10.49
CA LEU A 319 2.13 12.98 -10.14
C LEU A 319 1.85 13.30 -8.69
N ALA A 320 2.87 13.34 -7.84
CA ALA A 320 2.71 13.64 -6.42
C ALA A 320 3.66 14.74 -5.98
N ASN A 321 3.11 15.71 -5.23
CA ASN A 321 3.85 16.83 -4.68
C ASN A 321 3.58 16.93 -3.19
N ARG A 322 4.64 16.80 -2.38
CA ARG A 322 4.61 16.85 -0.93
C ARG A 322 5.30 18.10 -0.43
N ARG A 323 4.67 18.82 0.51
CA ARG A 323 5.18 20.06 1.11
C ARG A 323 5.11 19.98 2.62
N GLY A 324 6.24 20.22 3.26
CA GLY A 324 6.38 20.24 4.70
C GLY A 324 6.56 21.67 5.21
N THR A 325 5.79 22.03 6.23
CA THR A 325 5.85 23.31 6.93
C THR A 325 6.24 23.08 8.37
N GLU A 326 7.20 23.83 8.86
CA GLU A 326 7.70 23.82 10.24
C GLU A 326 7.15 25.03 10.97
N HIS A 327 6.70 24.83 12.22
CA HIS A 327 6.17 25.87 13.07
C HIS A 327 7.22 26.24 14.10
N ILE A 328 7.61 27.52 14.12
CA ILE A 328 8.66 28.07 14.98
C ILE A 328 8.01 28.68 16.20
N TYR A 329 8.40 28.22 17.39
CA TYR A 329 7.90 28.70 18.65
C TYR A 329 8.98 29.46 19.41
N GLY A 330 8.59 30.54 20.09
CA GLY A 330 9.40 31.24 21.09
C GLY A 330 9.54 30.43 22.38
N ASP A 331 10.32 30.96 23.33
CA ASP A 331 10.43 30.36 24.64
C ASP A 331 9.20 30.68 25.49
N ALA A 332 8.86 29.76 26.41
CA ALA A 332 7.73 29.96 27.29
C ALA A 332 8.01 31.16 28.22
N SER A 333 7.13 32.14 28.18
CA SER A 333 7.16 33.28 29.11
C SER A 333 6.14 33.06 30.22
N GLY A 334 6.62 32.94 31.47
CA GLY A 334 5.81 33.01 32.71
C GLY A 334 4.54 32.13 32.87
N SER A 335 3.86 31.80 31.79
CA SER A 335 2.58 31.10 31.74
C SER A 335 2.64 29.74 31.06
N SER A 336 3.81 29.15 30.82
CA SER A 336 3.99 27.86 30.13
C SER A 336 3.46 27.84 28.67
N ASN A 337 3.10 28.97 28.10
CA ASN A 337 2.67 29.07 26.71
C ASN A 337 3.85 29.40 25.80
N TYR A 338 4.04 28.58 24.77
CA TYR A 338 5.04 28.82 23.73
C TYR A 338 4.39 29.64 22.60
N PRO A 339 4.77 30.92 22.42
CA PRO A 339 4.19 31.74 21.35
C PRO A 339 4.64 31.24 19.98
N LEU A 340 3.71 31.10 19.04
CA LEU A 340 4.02 30.84 17.64
C LEU A 340 4.64 32.10 17.03
N LEU A 341 5.94 32.04 16.66
CA LEU A 341 6.67 33.14 16.02
C LEU A 341 6.46 33.18 14.52
N GLY A 342 6.28 32.01 13.90
CA GLY A 342 6.10 31.89 12.45
C GLY A 342 5.96 30.47 11.98
N SER A 343 5.74 30.31 10.67
CA SER A 343 5.65 29.02 9.98
C SER A 343 6.37 29.14 8.65
N VAL A 344 7.32 28.22 8.40
CA VAL A 344 8.15 28.25 7.20
C VAL A 344 8.01 26.92 6.47
N GLN A 345 7.81 26.98 5.16
CA GLN A 345 7.85 25.80 4.31
C GLN A 345 9.31 25.45 4.05
N GLN A 346 9.80 24.33 4.58
CA GLN A 346 11.18 23.89 4.47
C GLN A 346 11.38 22.66 3.61
N TYR A 347 10.40 21.77 3.56
CA TYR A 347 10.52 20.50 2.84
C TYR A 347 9.64 20.46 1.61
N LEU A 348 10.22 20.01 0.49
CA LEU A 348 9.54 19.78 -0.78
C LEU A 348 9.92 18.39 -1.30
N ASN A 349 8.95 17.65 -1.83
CA ASN A 349 9.23 16.37 -2.49
C ASN A 349 8.29 16.16 -3.68
N ASN A 350 8.87 15.96 -4.85
CA ASN A 350 8.18 15.62 -6.09
C ASN A 350 8.43 14.15 -6.43
N ARG A 351 7.36 13.41 -6.70
CA ARG A 351 7.40 12.00 -7.07
C ARG A 351 6.54 11.80 -8.31
N ASN A 352 7.17 11.45 -9.41
CA ASN A 352 6.51 11.20 -10.69
C ASN A 352 6.76 9.75 -11.08
N ARG A 353 5.72 9.06 -11.50
CA ARG A 353 5.81 7.69 -12.02
C ARG A 353 4.98 7.57 -13.29
N ALA A 354 5.49 6.85 -14.24
CA ALA A 354 4.76 6.44 -15.44
C ALA A 354 5.01 4.96 -15.67
N GLU A 355 3.97 4.22 -16.04
CA GLU A 355 4.01 2.79 -16.31
C GLU A 355 3.18 2.49 -17.55
N VAL A 356 3.67 1.57 -18.35
CA VAL A 356 2.97 1.01 -19.52
C VAL A 356 2.96 -0.50 -19.36
N VAL A 357 1.80 -1.10 -19.54
CA VAL A 357 1.59 -2.55 -19.46
C VAL A 357 0.95 -3.02 -20.76
N CYS A 358 1.53 -4.05 -21.36
CA CYS A 358 0.98 -4.74 -22.52
C CYS A 358 0.74 -6.22 -22.15
N LEU A 359 -0.47 -6.68 -22.33
CA LEU A 359 -0.89 -8.05 -22.03
C LEU A 359 -1.32 -8.75 -23.32
N TRP A 360 -0.77 -9.92 -23.54
CA TRP A 360 -1.27 -10.89 -24.52
C TRP A 360 -1.61 -12.19 -23.81
N GLY A 361 -2.74 -12.78 -24.14
CA GLY A 361 -3.15 -14.06 -23.60
C GLY A 361 -3.77 -14.96 -24.65
N MET A 362 -3.65 -16.27 -24.42
CA MET A 362 -4.31 -17.32 -25.18
C MET A 362 -4.99 -18.28 -24.22
N GLU A 363 -6.29 -18.48 -24.41
CA GLU A 363 -7.09 -19.46 -23.65
C GLU A 363 -7.65 -20.51 -24.59
N ARG A 364 -7.39 -21.77 -24.31
CA ARG A 364 -7.90 -22.89 -25.11
C ARG A 364 -9.09 -23.56 -24.44
N PRO A 365 -10.05 -24.08 -25.22
CA PRO A 365 -11.22 -24.78 -24.67
C PRO A 365 -10.91 -26.01 -23.79
N ASN A 366 -9.72 -26.60 -23.98
CA ASN A 366 -9.25 -27.72 -23.17
C ASN A 366 -8.73 -27.33 -21.78
N GLY A 367 -8.93 -26.08 -21.36
CA GLY A 367 -8.55 -25.58 -20.05
C GLY A 367 -7.10 -25.12 -19.91
N TRP A 368 -6.33 -25.07 -21.00
CA TRP A 368 -4.97 -24.55 -21.01
C TRP A 368 -4.96 -23.06 -21.35
N SER A 369 -4.17 -22.26 -20.62
CA SER A 369 -4.01 -20.84 -20.88
C SER A 369 -2.54 -20.41 -20.77
N LEU A 370 -2.17 -19.44 -21.60
CA LEU A 370 -0.87 -18.77 -21.59
C LEU A 370 -1.10 -17.27 -21.66
N TYR A 371 -0.49 -16.53 -20.74
CA TYR A 371 -0.44 -15.07 -20.78
C TYR A 371 0.98 -14.58 -20.72
N THR A 372 1.26 -13.52 -21.43
CA THR A 372 2.51 -12.77 -21.34
C THR A 372 2.16 -11.31 -21.07
N GLU A 373 2.72 -10.77 -20.02
CA GLU A 373 2.64 -9.37 -19.67
C GLU A 373 4.03 -8.76 -19.81
N CYS A 374 4.13 -7.63 -20.52
CA CYS A 374 5.33 -6.84 -20.61
C CYS A 374 5.04 -5.46 -20.03
N ASN A 375 5.93 -4.99 -19.17
CA ASN A 375 5.81 -3.66 -18.58
C ASN A 375 7.05 -2.82 -18.80
N GLY A 376 6.85 -1.49 -18.92
CA GLY A 376 7.88 -0.49 -18.89
C GLY A 376 7.53 0.57 -17.86
N GLN A 377 8.51 1.02 -17.08
CA GLN A 377 8.28 2.00 -16.04
C GLN A 377 9.36 3.09 -16.01
N TYR A 378 8.94 4.28 -15.64
CA TYR A 378 9.79 5.42 -15.34
C TYR A 378 9.38 5.99 -13.99
N ALA A 379 10.35 6.34 -13.15
CA ALA A 379 10.12 6.99 -11.87
C ALA A 379 11.15 8.11 -11.66
N ALA A 380 10.68 9.26 -11.22
CA ALA A 380 11.52 10.38 -10.81
C ALA A 380 11.16 10.81 -9.40
N PHE A 381 12.17 10.99 -8.59
CA PHE A 381 12.11 11.42 -7.21
C PHE A 381 13.00 12.62 -7.00
N GLU A 382 12.50 13.66 -6.35
CA GLU A 382 13.28 14.81 -5.91
C GLU A 382 12.78 15.26 -4.53
N ALA A 383 13.65 15.23 -3.54
CA ALA A 383 13.42 15.81 -2.22
C ALA A 383 14.36 16.98 -1.98
N ARG A 384 13.85 18.06 -1.42
CA ARG A 384 14.62 19.27 -1.07
C ARG A 384 14.29 19.71 0.36
N TYR A 385 15.31 20.15 1.07
CA TYR A 385 15.18 20.96 2.26
C TYR A 385 15.75 22.34 1.92
N LEU A 386 15.06 23.43 2.22
CA LEU A 386 15.36 24.74 1.64
C LEU A 386 16.51 25.44 2.33
N ASP A 387 16.53 25.44 3.68
CA ASP A 387 17.58 26.13 4.45
C ASP A 387 17.98 25.33 5.70
N PRO A 388 19.21 24.83 5.81
CA PRO A 388 20.28 24.83 4.78
C PRO A 388 19.90 23.99 3.54
N ALA A 389 20.34 24.43 2.38
CA ALA A 389 19.97 23.81 1.12
C ALA A 389 20.48 22.36 1.03
N ARG A 390 19.56 21.40 0.99
CA ARG A 390 19.84 19.97 0.78
C ARG A 390 18.92 19.43 -0.30
N ARG A 391 19.42 18.52 -1.11
CA ARG A 391 18.67 17.89 -2.19
C ARG A 391 19.09 16.44 -2.37
N MET A 392 18.12 15.57 -2.56
CA MET A 392 18.31 14.21 -3.04
C MET A 392 17.40 14.01 -4.25
N GLN A 393 17.97 13.65 -5.37
CA GLN A 393 17.20 13.35 -6.56
C GLN A 393 17.73 12.11 -7.27
N PHE A 394 16.84 11.39 -7.93
CA PHE A 394 17.16 10.32 -8.87
C PHE A 394 16.01 10.09 -9.83
N SER A 395 16.35 9.61 -11.02
CA SER A 395 15.37 9.06 -11.95
C SER A 395 15.78 7.66 -12.36
N LYS A 396 14.78 6.79 -12.53
CA LYS A 396 14.96 5.39 -12.88
C LYS A 396 14.04 5.03 -14.03
N ALA A 397 14.52 4.15 -14.91
CA ALA A 397 13.70 3.54 -15.94
C ALA A 397 14.01 2.06 -16.03
N GLY A 398 13.03 1.30 -16.43
CA GLY A 398 13.19 -0.14 -16.57
C GLY A 398 11.97 -0.81 -17.16
N GLY A 399 12.03 -2.12 -17.22
CA GLY A 399 10.92 -2.93 -17.71
C GLY A 399 11.03 -4.36 -17.23
N GLY A 400 9.98 -5.11 -17.48
CA GLY A 400 9.89 -6.49 -17.07
C GLY A 400 8.92 -7.27 -17.95
N ALA A 401 8.93 -8.57 -17.72
CA ALA A 401 7.99 -9.48 -18.36
C ALA A 401 7.57 -10.57 -17.36
N ASP A 402 6.28 -10.90 -17.41
CA ASP A 402 5.67 -11.99 -16.68
C ASP A 402 5.11 -13.00 -17.67
N VAL A 403 5.39 -14.30 -17.45
CA VAL A 403 4.80 -15.40 -18.20
C VAL A 403 3.94 -16.22 -17.26
N ILE A 404 2.67 -16.35 -17.61
CA ILE A 404 1.66 -17.01 -16.79
C ILE A 404 1.12 -18.21 -17.56
N VAL A 405 1.30 -19.41 -17.03
CA VAL A 405 0.77 -20.66 -17.59
C VAL A 405 -0.32 -21.18 -16.66
N GLY A 406 -1.49 -21.42 -17.19
CA GLY A 406 -2.62 -21.98 -16.44
C GLY A 406 -3.11 -23.28 -17.04
N ILE A 407 -3.44 -24.24 -16.19
CA ILE A 407 -4.03 -25.52 -16.57
C ILE A 407 -5.25 -25.74 -15.68
N ARG A 408 -6.43 -25.87 -16.28
CA ARG A 408 -7.65 -26.26 -15.59
C ARG A 408 -8.14 -27.60 -16.13
N ARG A 409 -8.20 -28.61 -15.26
CA ARG A 409 -8.64 -29.95 -15.65
C ARG A 409 -9.56 -30.55 -14.57
N GLY A 410 -10.78 -30.88 -14.96
CA GLY A 410 -11.79 -31.39 -14.02
C GLY A 410 -12.02 -30.41 -12.86
N HIS A 411 -11.80 -30.88 -11.63
CA HIS A 411 -11.95 -30.12 -10.40
C HIS A 411 -10.68 -29.34 -9.97
N GLY A 412 -9.57 -29.46 -10.72
CA GLY A 412 -8.31 -28.87 -10.37
C GLY A 412 -7.93 -27.70 -11.28
N MET A 413 -7.26 -26.68 -10.70
CA MET A 413 -6.61 -25.60 -11.42
C MET A 413 -5.18 -25.45 -10.90
N LEU A 414 -4.24 -25.31 -11.82
CA LEU A 414 -2.85 -24.99 -11.54
C LEU A 414 -2.45 -23.77 -12.36
N ARG A 415 -1.83 -22.80 -11.74
CA ARG A 415 -1.28 -21.62 -12.41
C ARG A 415 0.14 -21.39 -11.93
N PHE A 416 1.02 -21.22 -12.89
CA PHE A 416 2.44 -20.94 -12.68
C PHE A 416 2.77 -19.60 -13.30
N THR A 417 3.50 -18.74 -12.58
CA THR A 417 3.93 -17.43 -13.05
C THR A 417 5.42 -17.29 -12.87
N LEU A 418 6.12 -16.91 -13.94
CA LEU A 418 7.51 -16.45 -13.92
C LEU A 418 7.52 -14.96 -14.13
N CYS A 419 8.27 -14.23 -13.32
CA CYS A 419 8.44 -12.79 -13.46
C CYS A 419 9.93 -12.43 -13.50
N SER A 420 10.26 -11.41 -14.30
CA SER A 420 11.58 -10.79 -14.30
C SER A 420 11.47 -9.33 -14.67
N SER A 421 12.20 -8.46 -13.98
CA SER A 421 12.27 -7.04 -14.29
C SER A 421 13.63 -6.45 -13.91
N TYR A 422 14.05 -5.43 -14.65
CA TYR A 422 15.24 -4.65 -14.33
C TYR A 422 14.91 -3.17 -14.31
N LEU A 423 15.40 -2.48 -13.28
CA LEU A 423 15.23 -1.04 -13.08
C LEU A 423 16.60 -0.38 -12.96
N ALA A 424 16.99 0.40 -13.97
CA ALA A 424 18.24 1.15 -14.00
C ALA A 424 18.07 2.57 -13.50
N THR A 425 19.09 3.13 -12.88
CA THR A 425 19.16 4.55 -12.55
C THR A 425 19.71 5.34 -13.72
N LEU A 426 18.97 6.36 -14.17
CA LEU A 426 19.34 7.24 -15.27
C LEU A 426 20.15 8.44 -14.77
N THR A 427 19.66 9.07 -13.70
CA THR A 427 20.29 10.24 -13.08
C THR A 427 20.22 10.15 -11.58
N SER A 428 21.22 10.66 -10.89
CA SER A 428 21.20 10.79 -9.42
C SER A 428 22.09 11.94 -8.97
N ASP A 429 21.65 12.65 -7.91
CA ASP A 429 22.40 13.75 -7.32
C ASP A 429 22.05 13.89 -5.83
N LEU A 430 23.05 14.23 -5.02
CA LEU A 430 22.92 14.46 -3.58
C LEU A 430 23.69 15.71 -3.17
N LEU A 431 22.98 16.69 -2.60
CA LEU A 431 23.54 17.89 -1.98
C LEU A 431 23.20 17.87 -0.48
N THR A 432 24.20 18.02 0.39
CA THR A 432 24.07 17.91 1.85
C THR A 432 24.71 19.10 2.57
N THR A 433 24.38 20.33 2.18
CA THR A 433 24.93 21.53 2.78
C THR A 433 24.76 21.54 4.31
N GLY A 434 25.85 21.80 5.04
CA GLY A 434 25.84 21.90 6.49
C GLY A 434 25.57 20.58 7.23
N LEU A 435 25.66 19.44 6.55
CA LEU A 435 25.62 18.12 7.18
C LEU A 435 27.04 17.58 7.31
N ASP A 436 27.45 17.29 8.53
CA ASP A 436 28.72 16.60 8.77
C ASP A 436 28.63 15.17 8.19
N PRO A 437 29.47 14.86 7.17
CA PRO A 437 29.44 13.55 6.53
C PRO A 437 29.89 12.42 7.46
N GLU A 438 30.66 12.67 8.51
CA GLU A 438 31.11 11.65 9.46
C GLU A 438 30.13 11.45 10.62
N SER A 439 29.11 12.30 10.75
CA SER A 439 28.06 12.09 11.74
C SER A 439 27.21 10.85 11.37
N ALA A 440 26.68 10.15 12.37
CA ALA A 440 25.86 8.95 12.17
C ALA A 440 24.66 9.20 11.23
N ILE A 441 24.00 10.37 11.34
CA ILE A 441 22.89 10.73 10.45
C ILE A 441 23.39 11.10 9.03
N GLY A 442 24.58 11.66 8.91
CA GLY A 442 25.21 11.96 7.62
C GLY A 442 25.59 10.69 6.87
N GLN A 443 26.15 9.71 7.58
CA GLN A 443 26.47 8.38 7.03
C GLN A 443 25.18 7.66 6.60
N ALA A 444 24.16 7.59 7.47
CA ALA A 444 22.87 6.95 7.17
C ALA A 444 22.20 7.56 5.93
N LEU A 445 22.24 8.89 5.75
CA LEU A 445 21.69 9.54 4.56
C LEU A 445 22.44 9.17 3.29
N ARG A 446 23.78 9.13 3.33
CA ARG A 446 24.62 8.76 2.18
C ARG A 446 24.43 7.29 1.80
N ASP A 447 24.37 6.38 2.79
CA ASP A 447 24.15 4.97 2.58
C ASP A 447 22.78 4.73 1.96
N THR A 448 21.74 5.38 2.49
CA THR A 448 20.39 5.35 1.91
C THR A 448 20.39 5.85 0.45
N TYR A 449 21.08 6.96 0.18
CA TYR A 449 21.20 7.48 -1.19
C TYR A 449 21.94 6.51 -2.12
N ALA A 450 23.06 5.92 -1.67
CA ALA A 450 23.83 4.97 -2.44
C ALA A 450 22.99 3.73 -2.83
N ARG A 451 22.21 3.19 -1.88
CA ARG A 451 21.30 2.06 -2.12
C ARG A 451 20.11 2.44 -2.99
N LEU A 452 19.48 3.60 -2.76
CA LEU A 452 18.37 4.08 -3.57
C LEU A 452 18.77 4.36 -5.02
N ARG A 453 19.99 4.79 -5.30
CA ARG A 453 20.47 5.00 -6.67
C ARG A 453 20.91 3.71 -7.37
N SER A 454 21.06 2.60 -6.66
CA SER A 454 21.43 1.32 -7.24
C SER A 454 20.34 0.79 -8.18
N GLY A 455 20.72 0.21 -9.32
CA GLY A 455 19.79 -0.53 -10.17
C GLY A 455 19.35 -1.82 -9.49
N LEU A 456 18.23 -2.39 -9.90
CA LEU A 456 17.64 -3.60 -9.30
C LEU A 456 17.20 -4.58 -10.39
N LEU A 457 17.79 -5.76 -10.39
CA LEU A 457 17.27 -6.92 -11.10
C LEU A 457 16.41 -7.74 -10.14
N LEU A 458 15.13 -7.95 -10.51
CA LEU A 458 14.18 -8.76 -9.74
C LEU A 458 13.71 -9.91 -10.61
N TYR A 459 13.66 -11.11 -10.05
CA TYR A 459 13.05 -12.28 -10.68
C TYR A 459 12.33 -13.13 -9.63
N GLY A 460 11.37 -13.93 -10.08
CA GLY A 460 10.62 -14.74 -9.14
C GLY A 460 9.66 -15.71 -9.79
N VAL A 461 9.08 -16.54 -8.94
CA VAL A 461 8.08 -17.53 -9.31
C VAL A 461 6.88 -17.43 -8.38
N SER A 462 5.69 -17.69 -8.94
CA SER A 462 4.47 -17.88 -8.15
C SER A 462 3.74 -19.12 -8.64
N LEU A 463 3.16 -19.84 -7.70
CA LEU A 463 2.35 -21.02 -7.93
C LEU A 463 1.01 -20.86 -7.24
N HIS A 464 -0.07 -21.06 -7.97
CA HIS A 464 -1.41 -21.24 -7.43
C HIS A 464 -1.91 -22.63 -7.79
N TRP A 465 -2.36 -23.36 -6.78
CA TRP A 465 -3.05 -24.63 -6.96
C TRP A 465 -4.38 -24.58 -6.24
N SER A 466 -5.46 -24.98 -6.93
CA SER A 466 -6.77 -25.12 -6.29
C SER A 466 -7.47 -26.41 -6.74
N HIS A 467 -8.24 -26.98 -5.82
CA HIS A 467 -9.03 -28.17 -6.05
C HIS A 467 -10.42 -28.03 -5.47
N ILE A 468 -11.43 -28.28 -6.30
CA ILE A 468 -12.83 -28.23 -5.88
C ILE A 468 -13.17 -29.54 -5.23
N TRP A 469 -13.63 -29.45 -3.99
CA TRP A 469 -14.15 -30.58 -3.22
C TRP A 469 -15.67 -30.68 -3.38
N GLN A 470 -16.28 -31.61 -2.64
CA GLN A 470 -17.72 -31.73 -2.58
C GLN A 470 -18.38 -30.44 -2.08
N CYS A 471 -19.65 -30.20 -2.47
CA CYS A 471 -20.44 -29.05 -2.05
C CYS A 471 -19.95 -27.67 -2.50
N ASN A 472 -19.34 -27.54 -3.69
CA ASN A 472 -18.89 -26.25 -4.22
C ASN A 472 -17.86 -25.50 -3.37
N THR A 473 -17.08 -26.20 -2.61
CA THR A 473 -15.98 -25.64 -1.83
C THR A 473 -14.68 -25.99 -2.50
N ALA A 474 -13.82 -25.02 -2.74
CA ALA A 474 -12.48 -25.22 -3.24
C ALA A 474 -11.47 -24.98 -2.11
N PHE A 475 -10.48 -25.85 -2.03
CA PHE A 475 -9.26 -25.60 -1.27
C PHE A 475 -8.19 -25.08 -2.21
N TYR A 476 -7.38 -24.10 -1.76
CA TYR A 476 -6.28 -23.57 -2.56
C TYR A 476 -5.03 -23.34 -1.74
N VAL A 477 -3.90 -23.37 -2.45
CA VAL A 477 -2.55 -23.06 -1.93
C VAL A 477 -1.87 -22.13 -2.90
N ASP A 478 -1.31 -21.05 -2.37
CA ASP A 478 -0.50 -20.07 -3.08
C ASP A 478 0.91 -20.07 -2.53
N GLY A 479 1.89 -20.07 -3.42
CA GLY A 479 3.29 -19.90 -3.10
C GLY A 479 3.91 -18.81 -3.98
N THR A 480 4.71 -17.92 -3.41
CA THR A 480 5.46 -16.90 -4.15
C THR A 480 6.86 -16.81 -3.58
N TRP A 481 7.85 -16.80 -4.45
CA TRP A 481 9.23 -16.46 -4.12
C TRP A 481 9.75 -15.44 -5.12
N LYS A 482 10.46 -14.42 -4.61
CA LYS A 482 11.13 -13.40 -5.44
C LYS A 482 12.51 -13.13 -4.87
N HIS A 483 13.46 -12.93 -5.78
CA HIS A 483 14.82 -12.52 -5.45
C HIS A 483 15.18 -11.26 -6.21
N GLY A 484 15.80 -10.32 -5.52
CA GLY A 484 16.32 -9.08 -6.10
C GLY A 484 17.81 -8.94 -5.84
N SER A 485 18.55 -8.52 -6.86
CA SER A 485 19.96 -8.20 -6.79
C SER A 485 20.18 -6.77 -7.21
N PHE A 486 20.79 -5.98 -6.36
CA PHE A 486 21.14 -4.60 -6.64
C PHE A 486 22.53 -4.51 -7.29
N ASP A 487 22.79 -3.49 -8.10
CA ASP A 487 24.08 -3.29 -8.77
C ASP A 487 25.22 -3.03 -7.77
N ASP A 488 24.93 -2.60 -6.54
CA ASP A 488 25.89 -2.43 -5.44
C ASP A 488 26.19 -3.72 -4.69
N GLY A 489 25.60 -4.85 -5.08
CA GLY A 489 25.76 -6.16 -4.47
C GLY A 489 24.77 -6.49 -3.37
N ASN A 490 23.94 -5.53 -2.92
CA ASN A 490 22.89 -5.78 -1.96
C ASN A 490 21.83 -6.76 -2.54
N ARG A 491 21.18 -7.54 -1.68
CA ARG A 491 20.20 -8.57 -2.08
C ARG A 491 18.92 -8.43 -1.27
N VAL A 492 17.81 -8.82 -1.90
CA VAL A 492 16.51 -8.90 -1.24
C VAL A 492 15.84 -10.21 -1.60
N ASP A 493 15.34 -10.92 -0.60
CA ASP A 493 14.53 -12.12 -0.75
C ASP A 493 13.14 -11.87 -0.19
N TYR A 494 12.14 -12.36 -0.92
CA TYR A 494 10.76 -12.36 -0.50
C TYR A 494 10.14 -13.73 -0.72
N ALA A 495 9.43 -14.24 0.29
CA ALA A 495 8.65 -15.46 0.18
C ALA A 495 7.29 -15.28 0.84
N ARG A 496 6.25 -15.85 0.22
CA ARG A 496 4.90 -15.94 0.79
C ARG A 496 4.32 -17.32 0.51
N ILE A 497 3.69 -17.90 1.50
CA ILE A 497 2.84 -19.07 1.35
C ILE A 497 1.48 -18.76 1.94
N ALA A 498 0.43 -19.20 1.25
CA ALA A 498 -0.93 -19.07 1.73
C ALA A 498 -1.71 -20.37 1.47
N CYS A 499 -2.67 -20.65 2.32
CA CYS A 499 -3.66 -21.69 2.11
C CYS A 499 -5.03 -21.18 2.51
N GLY A 500 -6.05 -21.61 1.77
CA GLY A 500 -7.39 -21.12 1.99
C GLY A 500 -8.48 -21.99 1.42
N ILE A 501 -9.69 -21.60 1.74
CA ILE A 501 -10.92 -22.18 1.21
C ILE A 501 -11.72 -21.08 0.50
N ALA A 502 -12.40 -21.47 -0.58
CA ALA A 502 -13.27 -20.60 -1.37
C ALA A 502 -14.61 -21.30 -1.62
N PHE A 503 -15.72 -20.58 -1.53
CA PHE A 503 -17.07 -21.10 -1.71
C PHE A 503 -18.05 -20.05 -2.21
#